data_8e17120cad64f719b581dba38339046e
#
_entry.id   8e17120cad64f719b581dba38339046e
#
_cell.length_a   1.000
_cell.length_b   1.000
_cell.length_c   1.000
_cell.angle_alpha   90.00
_cell.angle_beta   90.00
_cell.angle_gamma   90.00
#
_symmetry.space_group_name_H-M   'P 1'
#
loop_
_entity.id
_entity.type
_entity.pdbx_description
1 polymer ?
#
loop_
_entity_poly.entity_id
_entity_poly.type
_entity_poly.pdbx_seq_one_letter_code
_entity_poly.pdbx_strand_id
1 'polypeptide(L)'
;MMKRDRIATFAFLGVCLAVGAHGAVAAGMYKWTDDKGVTHYSDQMPPEAVNKGTMVFDKQGRPVKKIEAAPTPEQQKAKELEDERLKGIARLRDDQTRKDLALLQSYTSEDEIEFARSRAISAVSIQIKSAENYTADLTRRQQELEKQKVALAGKPMPAALENELTGLNDELGRQSRLMALKKDELATISARYDVDKRRWQEIRGDQSRAAAVGLEPAAPKQAAKVGSNPSPTATK
;
A
#
# COMPACT_ATOMS: atom_id res chain seq x y z
N MET A 1 54.62 -24.27 31.14
CA MET A 1 55.86 -24.31 30.28
C MET A 1 55.80 -23.06 29.45
N MET A 2 56.39 -21.90 29.97
CA MET A 2 57.63 -21.26 29.47
C MET A 2 57.59 -20.98 27.98
N LYS A 3 57.73 -19.73 27.47
CA LYS A 3 58.68 -18.60 27.66
C LYS A 3 58.01 -17.35 27.08
N ARG A 4 57.94 -16.15 27.61
CA ARG A 4 58.95 -15.06 27.90
C ARG A 4 59.93 -14.87 26.74
N ASP A 5 59.82 -13.65 26.13
CA ASP A 5 60.91 -12.65 25.99
C ASP A 5 60.47 -11.55 25.04
N ARG A 6 60.33 -10.32 25.51
CA ARG A 6 61.33 -9.23 25.68
C ARG A 6 61.45 -8.29 24.48
N ILE A 7 60.95 -7.07 24.66
CA ILE A 7 61.65 -5.75 24.62
C ILE A 7 62.25 -5.32 23.26
N ALA A 8 61.76 -4.18 22.75
CA ALA A 8 62.63 -3.10 22.30
C ALA A 8 61.87 -1.77 22.20
N THR A 9 62.21 -0.90 23.10
CA THR A 9 61.91 0.52 23.18
C THR A 9 62.67 1.25 22.06
N PHE A 10 61.96 2.06 21.22
CA PHE A 10 62.59 3.17 20.53
C PHE A 10 61.75 4.41 20.62
N ALA A 11 62.18 5.30 21.50
CA ALA A 11 61.78 6.68 21.57
C ALA A 11 62.33 7.43 20.35
N PHE A 12 61.43 7.98 19.51
CA PHE A 12 61.83 9.00 18.56
C PHE A 12 60.99 10.24 18.80
N LEU A 13 61.63 11.19 19.43
CA LEU A 13 61.18 12.56 19.66
C LEU A 13 61.21 13.30 18.34
N GLY A 14 60.04 13.38 17.67
CA GLY A 14 59.84 14.20 16.47
C GLY A 14 58.91 15.34 16.78
N VAL A 15 59.44 16.48 17.16
CA VAL A 15 58.73 17.77 17.22
C VAL A 15 58.42 18.19 15.78
N CYS A 16 57.20 17.86 15.30
CA CYS A 16 56.67 18.50 14.09
C CYS A 16 55.88 19.74 14.52
N LEU A 17 56.48 20.90 14.26
CA LEU A 17 55.82 22.20 14.24
C LEU A 17 54.68 22.14 13.20
N ALA A 18 53.49 21.82 13.63
CA ALA A 18 52.29 22.00 12.80
C ALA A 18 51.99 23.51 12.80
N VAL A 19 52.48 24.20 11.78
CA VAL A 19 51.98 25.52 11.40
C VAL A 19 50.54 25.35 11.02
N GLY A 20 49.65 25.66 11.96
CA GLY A 20 48.22 25.74 11.71
C GLY A 20 47.95 26.79 10.63
N ALA A 21 47.72 26.35 9.41
CA ALA A 21 47.08 27.17 8.40
C ALA A 21 45.66 27.49 8.90
N HIS A 22 45.56 28.57 9.66
CA HIS A 22 44.28 29.22 9.90
C HIS A 22 43.78 29.66 8.54
N GLY A 23 42.93 28.86 7.92
CA GLY A 23 42.21 29.29 6.73
C GLY A 23 41.47 30.55 7.10
N ALA A 24 41.96 31.66 6.56
CA ALA A 24 41.27 32.93 6.64
C ALA A 24 39.90 32.72 6.03
N VAL A 25 38.86 32.54 6.87
CA VAL A 25 37.46 32.58 6.45
C VAL A 25 37.30 33.92 5.80
N ALA A 26 37.13 33.96 4.48
CA ALA A 26 36.92 35.18 3.74
C ALA A 26 35.68 35.86 4.34
N ALA A 27 35.90 36.92 5.10
CA ALA A 27 34.82 37.68 5.71
C ALA A 27 33.94 38.24 4.59
N GLY A 28 32.82 37.58 4.32
CA GLY A 28 31.79 38.04 3.39
C GLY A 28 30.90 39.04 4.10
N MET A 29 30.39 40.03 3.36
CA MET A 29 29.42 40.96 3.90
C MET A 29 28.01 40.35 3.79
N TYR A 30 27.29 40.35 4.90
CA TYR A 30 25.91 39.91 4.98
C TYR A 30 24.97 41.12 4.84
N LYS A 31 23.97 40.99 3.98
CA LYS A 31 22.89 41.98 3.82
C LYS A 31 21.58 41.31 4.19
N TRP A 32 20.83 41.92 5.10
CA TRP A 32 19.48 41.47 5.46
C TRP A 32 18.56 42.66 5.69
N THR A 33 17.26 42.41 5.71
CA THR A 33 16.25 43.45 6.00
C THR A 33 15.56 43.10 7.31
N ASP A 34 15.42 44.06 8.22
CA ASP A 34 14.70 43.87 9.47
C ASP A 34 13.17 43.95 9.29
N ASP A 35 12.41 43.73 10.39
CA ASP A 35 10.95 43.74 10.38
C ASP A 35 10.36 45.15 10.10
N LYS A 36 11.17 46.21 10.18
CA LYS A 36 10.80 47.60 9.85
C LYS A 36 11.12 47.97 8.41
N GLY A 37 11.63 47.01 7.62
CA GLY A 37 12.01 47.23 6.22
C GLY A 37 13.39 47.92 6.05
N VAL A 38 14.19 48.06 7.14
CA VAL A 38 15.51 48.68 7.08
C VAL A 38 16.54 47.64 6.65
N THR A 39 17.38 47.99 5.69
CA THR A 39 18.46 47.13 5.21
C THR A 39 19.72 47.34 6.04
N HIS A 40 20.25 46.25 6.56
CA HIS A 40 21.48 46.20 7.36
C HIS A 40 22.61 45.48 6.60
N TYR A 41 23.83 45.88 6.90
CA TYR A 41 25.06 45.27 6.38
C TYR A 41 25.99 44.96 7.55
N SER A 42 26.57 43.76 7.59
CA SER A 42 27.53 43.36 8.62
C SER A 42 28.52 42.35 8.07
N ASP A 43 29.70 42.26 8.67
CA ASP A 43 30.73 41.24 8.44
C ASP A 43 30.43 39.93 9.19
N GLN A 44 29.53 39.98 10.19
CA GLN A 44 29.06 38.83 10.95
C GLN A 44 27.54 38.73 10.83
N MET A 45 27.03 37.48 10.72
CA MET A 45 25.60 37.25 10.68
C MET A 45 25.02 37.32 12.09
N PRO A 46 24.18 38.32 12.40
CA PRO A 46 23.57 38.39 13.71
C PRO A 46 22.51 37.30 13.87
N PRO A 47 22.27 36.82 15.11
CA PRO A 47 21.28 35.77 15.39
C PRO A 47 19.88 36.07 14.84
N GLU A 48 19.51 37.35 14.81
CA GLU A 48 18.22 37.86 14.33
C GLU A 48 18.05 37.75 12.81
N ALA A 49 19.15 37.69 12.06
CA ALA A 49 19.16 37.56 10.60
C ALA A 49 19.17 36.12 10.12
N VAL A 50 19.43 35.15 11.02
CA VAL A 50 19.52 33.71 10.66
C VAL A 50 18.21 33.19 10.05
N ASN A 51 17.07 33.70 10.51
CA ASN A 51 15.75 33.31 10.03
C ASN A 51 15.18 34.26 8.95
N LYS A 52 15.92 35.27 8.54
CA LYS A 52 15.50 36.24 7.53
C LYS A 52 16.32 36.05 6.26
N GLY A 53 15.71 36.31 5.11
CA GLY A 53 16.41 36.18 3.83
C GLY A 53 17.65 37.06 3.82
N THR A 54 18.82 36.45 3.65
CA THR A 54 20.12 37.14 3.72
C THR A 54 20.89 36.96 2.43
N MET A 55 21.50 37.99 1.90
CA MET A 55 22.43 37.91 0.78
C MET A 55 23.87 38.05 1.30
N VAL A 56 24.72 37.14 0.88
CA VAL A 56 26.16 37.16 1.16
C VAL A 56 26.87 37.76 -0.04
N PHE A 57 27.71 38.75 0.22
CA PHE A 57 28.53 39.44 -0.80
C PHE A 57 30.01 39.10 -0.60
N ASP A 58 30.76 39.07 -1.68
CA ASP A 58 32.21 39.00 -1.65
C ASP A 58 32.83 40.38 -1.27
N LYS A 59 34.16 40.41 -1.14
CA LYS A 59 34.90 41.67 -0.84
C LYS A 59 34.75 42.74 -1.94
N GLN A 60 34.31 42.35 -3.11
CA GLN A 60 34.08 43.22 -4.27
C GLN A 60 32.60 43.67 -4.36
N GLY A 61 31.75 43.34 -3.38
CA GLY A 61 30.34 43.69 -3.34
C GLY A 61 29.45 42.89 -4.32
N ARG A 62 29.94 41.75 -4.83
CA ARG A 62 29.16 40.88 -5.72
C ARG A 62 28.38 39.86 -4.90
N PRO A 63 27.12 39.57 -5.21
CA PRO A 63 26.34 38.58 -4.49
C PRO A 63 26.89 37.17 -4.80
N VAL A 64 27.29 36.43 -3.74
CA VAL A 64 27.87 35.11 -3.84
C VAL A 64 26.85 34.04 -3.46
N LYS A 65 25.99 34.33 -2.47
CA LYS A 65 25.00 33.36 -1.96
C LYS A 65 23.77 34.10 -1.45
N LYS A 66 22.60 33.56 -1.80
CA LYS A 66 21.33 33.95 -1.21
C LYS A 66 20.94 32.87 -0.19
N ILE A 67 20.72 33.27 1.06
CA ILE A 67 20.17 32.43 2.11
C ILE A 67 18.71 32.82 2.21
N GLU A 68 17.81 31.89 1.93
CA GLU A 68 16.37 32.15 2.02
C GLU A 68 15.94 32.21 3.48
N ALA A 69 14.88 32.98 3.74
CA ALA A 69 14.28 33.05 5.06
C ALA A 69 13.77 31.71 5.49
N ALA A 70 13.86 31.39 6.77
CA ALA A 70 13.22 30.20 7.31
C ALA A 70 11.71 30.25 7.03
N PRO A 71 11.09 29.16 6.62
CA PRO A 71 9.67 29.13 6.34
C PRO A 71 8.87 29.49 7.60
N THR A 72 7.83 30.29 7.44
CA THR A 72 6.93 30.64 8.54
C THR A 72 6.22 29.37 9.05
N PRO A 73 5.70 29.36 10.29
CA PRO A 73 4.94 28.21 10.82
C PRO A 73 3.76 27.81 9.93
N GLU A 74 3.12 28.78 9.27
CA GLU A 74 2.04 28.53 8.31
C GLU A 74 2.57 27.87 7.02
N GLN A 75 3.69 28.33 6.50
CA GLN A 75 4.35 27.73 5.33
C GLN A 75 4.85 26.31 5.63
N GLN A 76 5.39 26.06 6.84
CA GLN A 76 5.78 24.74 7.28
C GLN A 76 4.58 23.79 7.32
N LYS A 77 3.48 24.24 7.94
CA LYS A 77 2.24 23.47 8.02
C LYS A 77 1.62 23.18 6.66
N ALA A 78 1.62 24.18 5.76
CA ALA A 78 1.16 24.00 4.39
C ALA A 78 2.02 22.98 3.62
N LYS A 79 3.34 23.04 3.80
CA LYS A 79 4.27 22.07 3.19
C LYS A 79 4.08 20.67 3.75
N GLU A 80 3.91 20.51 5.06
CA GLU A 80 3.65 19.21 5.68
C GLU A 80 2.36 18.57 5.13
N LEU A 81 1.28 19.35 5.02
CA LEU A 81 0.02 18.89 4.43
C LEU A 81 0.19 18.46 2.95
N GLU A 82 0.95 19.24 2.19
CA GLU A 82 1.24 18.90 0.79
C GLU A 82 2.10 17.65 0.68
N ASP A 83 3.13 17.50 1.53
CA ASP A 83 3.97 16.30 1.58
C ASP A 83 3.16 15.05 1.97
N GLU A 84 2.23 15.18 2.93
CA GLU A 84 1.32 14.08 3.29
C GLU A 84 0.39 13.71 2.13
N ARG A 85 -0.16 14.71 1.45
CA ARG A 85 -0.99 14.50 0.25
C ARG A 85 -0.21 13.78 -0.84
N LEU A 86 1.01 14.23 -1.13
CA LEU A 86 1.87 13.60 -2.13
C LEU A 86 2.27 12.16 -1.75
N LYS A 87 2.59 11.92 -0.48
CA LYS A 87 2.84 10.57 0.04
C LYS A 87 1.60 9.67 -0.09
N GLY A 88 0.41 10.20 0.17
CA GLY A 88 -0.85 9.48 -0.03
C GLY A 88 -1.04 9.06 -1.49
N ILE A 89 -0.85 9.99 -2.42
CA ILE A 89 -0.94 9.72 -3.87
C ILE A 89 0.11 8.69 -4.30
N ALA A 90 1.36 8.82 -3.81
CA ALA A 90 2.41 7.86 -4.13
C ALA A 90 2.06 6.43 -3.66
N ARG A 91 1.55 6.28 -2.43
CA ARG A 91 1.10 4.97 -1.92
C ARG A 91 0.00 4.36 -2.77
N LEU A 92 -1.01 5.15 -3.17
CA LEU A 92 -2.09 4.67 -4.04
C LEU A 92 -1.57 4.20 -5.41
N ARG A 93 -0.61 4.92 -5.99
CA ARG A 93 0.04 4.52 -7.25
C ARG A 93 0.84 3.23 -7.10
N ASP A 94 1.59 3.10 -6.02
CA ASP A 94 2.37 1.89 -5.73
C ASP A 94 1.45 0.68 -5.51
N ASP A 95 0.33 0.87 -4.80
CA ASP A 95 -0.67 -0.19 -4.59
C ASP A 95 -1.32 -0.60 -5.92
N GLN A 96 -1.66 0.36 -6.77
CA GLN A 96 -2.20 0.07 -8.10
C GLN A 96 -1.18 -0.68 -8.96
N THR A 97 0.07 -0.23 -8.99
CA THR A 97 1.14 -0.90 -9.73
C THR A 97 1.34 -2.34 -9.27
N ARG A 98 1.29 -2.58 -7.95
CA ARG A 98 1.38 -3.96 -7.40
C ARG A 98 0.20 -4.83 -7.84
N LYS A 99 -1.02 -4.28 -7.83
CA LYS A 99 -2.21 -5.01 -8.31
C LYS A 99 -2.11 -5.31 -9.80
N ASP A 100 -1.68 -4.35 -10.60
CA ASP A 100 -1.50 -4.51 -12.05
C ASP A 100 -0.45 -5.59 -12.37
N LEU A 101 0.68 -5.59 -11.65
CA LEU A 101 1.70 -6.63 -11.80
C LEU A 101 1.17 -8.02 -11.40
N ALA A 102 0.45 -8.11 -10.28
CA ALA A 102 -0.16 -9.37 -9.84
C ALA A 102 -1.16 -9.89 -10.87
N LEU A 103 -1.95 -9.00 -11.47
CA LEU A 103 -2.92 -9.35 -12.50
C LEU A 103 -2.23 -9.90 -13.76
N LEU A 104 -1.17 -9.23 -14.24
CA LEU A 104 -0.39 -9.67 -15.41
C LEU A 104 0.38 -10.98 -15.16
N GLN A 105 0.79 -11.22 -13.91
CA GLN A 105 1.45 -12.47 -13.52
C GLN A 105 0.46 -13.64 -13.37
N SER A 106 -0.79 -13.33 -12.98
CA SER A 106 -1.83 -14.33 -12.79
C SER A 106 -2.46 -14.80 -14.08
N TYR A 107 -2.50 -13.95 -15.11
CA TYR A 107 -3.19 -14.22 -16.37
C TYR A 107 -2.35 -13.80 -17.57
N THR A 108 -2.11 -14.74 -18.47
CA THR A 108 -1.37 -14.49 -19.73
C THR A 108 -2.30 -14.08 -20.87
N SER A 109 -3.59 -14.44 -20.77
CA SER A 109 -4.61 -14.13 -21.76
C SER A 109 -5.95 -13.76 -21.11
N GLU A 110 -6.82 -13.14 -21.91
CA GLU A 110 -8.19 -12.84 -21.51
C GLU A 110 -9.00 -14.12 -21.27
N ASP A 111 -8.76 -15.17 -22.06
CA ASP A 111 -9.43 -16.46 -21.91
C ASP A 111 -9.13 -17.12 -20.59
N GLU A 112 -7.93 -16.94 -20.02
CA GLU A 112 -7.59 -17.44 -18.68
C GLU A 112 -8.40 -16.76 -17.58
N ILE A 113 -8.67 -15.46 -17.73
CA ILE A 113 -9.53 -14.72 -16.80
C ILE A 113 -10.96 -15.26 -16.87
N GLU A 114 -11.49 -15.46 -18.08
CA GLU A 114 -12.84 -16.03 -18.28
C GLU A 114 -12.93 -17.48 -17.78
N PHE A 115 -11.90 -18.27 -17.97
CA PHE A 115 -11.85 -19.61 -17.44
C PHE A 115 -11.83 -19.63 -15.91
N ALA A 116 -11.04 -18.76 -15.28
CA ALA A 116 -11.01 -18.61 -13.83
C ALA A 116 -12.36 -18.13 -13.28
N ARG A 117 -13.01 -17.16 -13.97
CA ARG A 117 -14.35 -16.69 -13.68
C ARG A 117 -15.36 -17.84 -13.71
N SER A 118 -15.38 -18.60 -14.81
CA SER A 118 -16.31 -19.72 -14.99
C SER A 118 -16.17 -20.75 -13.88
N ARG A 119 -14.96 -21.10 -13.48
CA ARG A 119 -14.72 -22.04 -12.37
C ARG A 119 -15.24 -21.47 -11.05
N ALA A 120 -14.97 -20.21 -10.74
CA ALA A 120 -15.43 -19.59 -9.52
C ALA A 120 -16.96 -19.49 -9.46
N ILE A 121 -17.62 -19.11 -10.57
CA ILE A 121 -19.07 -19.08 -10.70
C ILE A 121 -19.66 -20.47 -10.56
N SER A 122 -19.08 -21.49 -11.22
CA SER A 122 -19.55 -22.87 -11.15
C SER A 122 -19.54 -23.41 -9.72
N ALA A 123 -18.50 -23.12 -8.95
CA ALA A 123 -18.37 -23.57 -7.57
C ALA A 123 -19.52 -23.03 -6.68
N VAL A 124 -19.88 -21.73 -6.83
CA VAL A 124 -21.00 -21.13 -6.09
C VAL A 124 -22.34 -21.60 -6.65
N SER A 125 -22.48 -21.75 -7.97
CA SER A 125 -23.69 -22.22 -8.61
C SER A 125 -24.09 -23.64 -8.17
N ILE A 126 -23.10 -24.53 -7.97
CA ILE A 126 -23.34 -25.86 -7.42
C ILE A 126 -23.92 -25.77 -6.00
N GLN A 127 -23.39 -24.88 -5.17
CA GLN A 127 -23.92 -24.67 -3.80
C GLN A 127 -25.34 -24.14 -3.83
N ILE A 128 -25.64 -23.16 -4.71
CA ILE A 128 -27.00 -22.64 -4.90
C ILE A 128 -27.92 -23.78 -5.33
N LYS A 129 -27.52 -24.58 -6.31
CA LYS A 129 -28.34 -25.69 -6.81
C LYS A 129 -28.61 -26.74 -5.73
N SER A 130 -27.63 -27.05 -4.91
CA SER A 130 -27.81 -27.94 -3.76
C SER A 130 -28.80 -27.37 -2.75
N ALA A 131 -28.69 -26.07 -2.42
CA ALA A 131 -29.64 -25.39 -1.52
C ALA A 131 -31.05 -25.30 -2.11
N GLU A 132 -31.19 -25.09 -3.43
CA GLU A 132 -32.49 -25.12 -4.12
C GLU A 132 -33.15 -26.50 -4.03
N ASN A 133 -32.40 -27.60 -4.29
CA ASN A 133 -32.90 -28.95 -4.18
C ASN A 133 -33.37 -29.24 -2.74
N TYR A 134 -32.54 -28.90 -1.75
CA TYR A 134 -32.90 -29.08 -0.35
C TYR A 134 -34.14 -28.26 0.05
N THR A 135 -34.24 -27.00 -0.41
CA THR A 135 -35.42 -26.16 -0.18
C THR A 135 -36.70 -26.77 -0.82
N ALA A 136 -36.56 -27.35 -2.02
CA ALA A 136 -37.69 -28.04 -2.68
C ALA A 136 -38.16 -29.24 -1.88
N ASP A 137 -37.24 -30.01 -1.29
CA ASP A 137 -37.61 -31.17 -0.43
C ASP A 137 -38.28 -30.71 0.86
N LEU A 138 -37.76 -29.65 1.52
CA LEU A 138 -38.40 -29.07 2.70
C LEU A 138 -39.79 -28.54 2.38
N THR A 139 -39.97 -27.86 1.24
CA THR A 139 -41.25 -27.32 0.79
C THR A 139 -42.26 -28.44 0.55
N ARG A 140 -41.80 -29.55 -0.06
CA ARG A 140 -42.65 -30.73 -0.27
C ARG A 140 -43.11 -31.33 1.07
N ARG A 141 -42.19 -31.45 2.04
CA ARG A 141 -42.51 -31.89 3.39
C ARG A 141 -43.50 -30.95 4.09
N GLN A 142 -43.28 -29.65 3.99
CA GLN A 142 -44.21 -28.64 4.53
C GLN A 142 -45.61 -28.81 3.98
N GLN A 143 -45.77 -28.95 2.65
CA GLN A 143 -47.05 -29.15 2.01
C GLN A 143 -47.76 -30.42 2.52
N GLU A 144 -47.01 -31.48 2.78
CA GLU A 144 -47.59 -32.70 3.32
C GLU A 144 -48.10 -32.55 4.75
N LEU A 145 -47.33 -31.83 5.61
CA LEU A 145 -47.75 -31.55 6.97
C LEU A 145 -48.94 -30.56 7.00
N GLU A 146 -49.02 -29.59 6.09
CA GLU A 146 -50.15 -28.69 5.96
C GLU A 146 -51.43 -29.46 5.52
N LYS A 147 -51.34 -30.45 4.63
CA LYS A 147 -52.46 -31.37 4.32
C LYS A 147 -52.94 -32.11 5.55
N GLN A 148 -52.02 -32.64 6.36
CA GLN A 148 -52.34 -33.36 7.61
C GLN A 148 -53.05 -32.42 8.59
N LYS A 149 -52.61 -31.17 8.71
CA LYS A 149 -53.24 -30.14 9.53
C LYS A 149 -54.66 -29.83 9.07
N VAL A 150 -54.89 -29.70 7.76
CA VAL A 150 -56.23 -29.50 7.18
C VAL A 150 -57.12 -30.72 7.45
N ALA A 151 -56.61 -31.95 7.37
CA ALA A 151 -57.34 -33.19 7.62
C ALA A 151 -57.79 -33.31 9.09
N LEU A 152 -57.25 -32.55 10.03
CA LEU A 152 -57.72 -32.55 11.43
C LEU A 152 -59.12 -31.92 11.58
N ALA A 153 -59.63 -31.17 10.56
CA ALA A 153 -60.97 -30.66 10.49
C ALA A 153 -61.43 -29.93 11.77
N GLY A 154 -60.61 -29.04 12.33
CA GLY A 154 -60.89 -28.27 13.55
C GLY A 154 -60.61 -28.96 14.87
N LYS A 155 -60.10 -30.19 14.86
CA LYS A 155 -59.57 -30.85 16.07
C LYS A 155 -58.30 -30.14 16.55
N PRO A 156 -57.97 -30.19 17.84
CA PRO A 156 -56.73 -29.63 18.34
C PRO A 156 -55.53 -30.20 17.61
N MET A 157 -54.63 -29.36 17.16
CA MET A 157 -53.41 -29.74 16.46
C MET A 157 -52.46 -30.47 17.47
N PRO A 158 -51.93 -31.68 17.13
CA PRO A 158 -50.95 -32.33 17.95
C PRO A 158 -49.70 -31.46 18.07
N ALA A 159 -49.14 -31.34 19.28
CA ALA A 159 -47.91 -30.55 19.51
C ALA A 159 -46.71 -31.03 18.65
N ALA A 160 -46.63 -32.32 18.32
CA ALA A 160 -45.63 -32.84 17.43
C ALA A 160 -45.71 -32.24 16.01
N LEU A 161 -46.93 -32.14 15.45
CA LEU A 161 -47.12 -31.57 14.12
C LEU A 161 -46.83 -30.04 14.10
N GLU A 162 -47.22 -29.34 15.18
CA GLU A 162 -46.94 -27.91 15.35
C GLU A 162 -45.41 -27.64 15.40
N ASN A 163 -44.69 -28.42 16.22
CA ASN A 163 -43.27 -28.31 16.34
C ASN A 163 -42.52 -28.64 15.02
N GLU A 164 -42.99 -29.65 14.27
CA GLU A 164 -42.41 -30.03 12.99
C GLU A 164 -42.64 -28.91 11.95
N LEU A 165 -43.84 -28.34 11.85
CA LEU A 165 -44.12 -27.22 10.96
C LEU A 165 -43.29 -25.99 11.31
N THR A 166 -43.16 -25.68 12.59
CA THR A 166 -42.32 -24.55 13.04
C THR A 166 -40.88 -24.75 12.68
N GLY A 167 -40.33 -25.94 12.96
CA GLY A 167 -38.93 -26.29 12.61
C GLY A 167 -38.68 -26.21 11.11
N LEU A 168 -39.60 -26.67 10.28
CA LEU A 168 -39.53 -26.58 8.81
C LEU A 168 -39.55 -25.13 8.32
N ASN A 169 -40.43 -24.29 8.88
CA ASN A 169 -40.51 -22.88 8.52
C ASN A 169 -39.18 -22.15 8.87
N ASP A 170 -38.62 -22.44 10.03
CA ASP A 170 -37.33 -21.89 10.45
C ASP A 170 -36.20 -22.33 9.49
N GLU A 171 -36.19 -23.59 9.10
CA GLU A 171 -35.19 -24.13 8.16
C GLU A 171 -35.36 -23.50 6.77
N LEU A 172 -36.58 -23.40 6.24
CA LEU A 172 -36.86 -22.71 4.98
C LEU A 172 -36.37 -21.27 5.03
N GLY A 173 -36.60 -20.58 6.16
CA GLY A 173 -36.08 -19.23 6.38
C GLY A 173 -34.56 -19.15 6.38
N ARG A 174 -33.87 -20.13 7.00
CA ARG A 174 -32.40 -20.22 6.94
C ARG A 174 -31.89 -20.44 5.53
N GLN A 175 -32.48 -21.37 4.78
CA GLN A 175 -32.09 -21.70 3.41
C GLN A 175 -32.34 -20.50 2.45
N SER A 176 -33.43 -19.79 2.62
CA SER A 176 -33.71 -18.56 1.85
C SER A 176 -32.60 -17.51 2.04
N ARG A 177 -32.20 -17.25 3.28
CA ARG A 177 -31.08 -16.34 3.59
C ARG A 177 -29.78 -16.83 3.02
N LEU A 178 -29.47 -18.12 3.12
CA LEU A 178 -28.26 -18.70 2.54
C LEU A 178 -28.21 -18.53 1.02
N MET A 179 -29.31 -18.81 0.33
CA MET A 179 -29.41 -18.62 -1.11
C MET A 179 -29.24 -17.15 -1.52
N ALA A 180 -29.80 -16.20 -0.78
CA ALA A 180 -29.60 -14.78 -1.02
C ALA A 180 -28.10 -14.40 -0.91
N LEU A 181 -27.42 -14.83 0.17
CA LEU A 181 -25.98 -14.60 0.35
C LEU A 181 -25.16 -15.22 -0.79
N LYS A 182 -25.50 -16.42 -1.24
CA LYS A 182 -24.79 -17.09 -2.33
C LYS A 182 -25.03 -16.40 -3.69
N LYS A 183 -26.20 -15.86 -3.94
CA LYS A 183 -26.47 -15.06 -5.14
C LYS A 183 -25.70 -13.75 -5.13
N ASP A 184 -25.58 -13.09 -3.98
CA ASP A 184 -24.76 -11.88 -3.81
C ASP A 184 -23.27 -12.19 -3.99
N GLU A 185 -22.80 -13.33 -3.46
CA GLU A 185 -21.44 -13.83 -3.67
C GLU A 185 -21.15 -14.04 -5.17
N LEU A 186 -22.08 -14.66 -5.90
CA LEU A 186 -21.96 -14.88 -7.34
C LEU A 186 -21.89 -13.56 -8.11
N ALA A 187 -22.73 -12.57 -7.77
CA ALA A 187 -22.71 -11.25 -8.37
C ALA A 187 -21.37 -10.53 -8.09
N THR A 188 -20.86 -10.64 -6.86
CA THR A 188 -19.58 -10.05 -6.45
C THR A 188 -18.40 -10.69 -7.22
N ILE A 189 -18.39 -12.01 -7.35
CA ILE A 189 -17.38 -12.75 -8.13
C ILE A 189 -17.40 -12.26 -9.58
N SER A 190 -18.60 -12.21 -10.20
CA SER A 190 -18.75 -11.77 -11.58
C SER A 190 -18.23 -10.35 -11.77
N ALA A 191 -18.65 -9.41 -10.93
CA ALA A 191 -18.22 -8.01 -11.00
C ALA A 191 -16.69 -7.85 -10.83
N ARG A 192 -16.09 -8.63 -9.92
CA ARG A 192 -14.64 -8.61 -9.72
C ARG A 192 -13.89 -9.03 -11.00
N TYR A 193 -14.27 -10.16 -11.61
CA TYR A 193 -13.63 -10.62 -12.83
C TYR A 193 -13.87 -9.69 -14.01
N ASP A 194 -15.01 -8.99 -14.08
CA ASP A 194 -15.27 -7.97 -15.10
C ASP A 194 -14.34 -6.75 -14.92
N VAL A 195 -14.01 -6.37 -13.68
CA VAL A 195 -13.04 -5.32 -13.38
C VAL A 195 -11.62 -5.78 -13.73
N ASP A 196 -11.23 -6.98 -13.31
CA ASP A 196 -9.91 -7.55 -13.58
C ASP A 196 -9.66 -7.68 -15.09
N LYS A 197 -10.64 -8.15 -15.85
CA LYS A 197 -10.59 -8.27 -17.30
C LYS A 197 -10.38 -6.92 -17.99
N ARG A 198 -11.20 -5.91 -17.65
CA ARG A 198 -11.05 -4.56 -18.20
C ARG A 198 -9.67 -3.98 -17.89
N ARG A 199 -9.20 -4.14 -16.65
CA ARG A 199 -7.90 -3.63 -16.23
C ARG A 199 -6.76 -4.33 -16.98
N TRP A 200 -6.84 -5.63 -17.16
CA TRP A 200 -5.88 -6.40 -17.93
C TRP A 200 -5.81 -5.92 -19.39
N GLN A 201 -6.95 -5.68 -20.04
CA GLN A 201 -7.03 -5.14 -21.40
C GLN A 201 -6.40 -3.74 -21.50
N GLU A 202 -6.67 -2.85 -20.53
CA GLU A 202 -6.06 -1.52 -20.47
C GLU A 202 -4.53 -1.60 -20.42
N ILE A 203 -3.99 -2.38 -19.47
CA ILE A 203 -2.54 -2.51 -19.30
C ILE A 203 -1.88 -3.10 -20.56
N ARG A 204 -2.47 -4.13 -21.15
CA ARG A 204 -1.96 -4.75 -22.38
C ARG A 204 -2.05 -3.81 -23.57
N GLY A 205 -3.14 -3.06 -23.69
CA GLY A 205 -3.30 -2.04 -24.73
C GLY A 205 -2.26 -0.91 -24.60
N ASP A 206 -1.96 -0.47 -23.38
CA ASP A 206 -0.94 0.55 -23.13
C ASP A 206 0.47 0.03 -23.44
N GLN A 207 0.78 -1.22 -23.07
CA GLN A 207 2.05 -1.87 -23.41
C GLN A 207 2.24 -1.99 -24.93
N SER A 208 1.18 -2.38 -25.66
CA SER A 208 1.22 -2.49 -27.12
C SER A 208 1.43 -1.12 -27.78
N ARG A 209 0.77 -0.07 -27.29
CA ARG A 209 0.96 1.31 -27.77
C ARG A 209 2.37 1.84 -27.48
N ALA A 210 2.89 1.60 -26.29
CA ALA A 210 4.25 1.99 -25.92
C ALA A 210 5.29 1.30 -26.83
N ALA A 211 5.12 0.01 -27.08
CA ALA A 211 5.98 -0.74 -27.99
C ALA A 211 5.89 -0.22 -29.44
N ALA A 212 4.70 0.16 -29.92
CA ALA A 212 4.50 0.69 -31.28
C ALA A 212 5.16 2.07 -31.47
N VAL A 213 5.31 2.86 -30.41
CA VAL A 213 5.95 4.20 -30.42
C VAL A 213 7.47 4.11 -30.13
N GLY A 214 8.02 2.91 -29.88
CA GLY A 214 9.44 2.71 -29.57
C GLY A 214 9.82 3.16 -28.15
N LEU A 215 8.84 3.42 -27.29
CA LEU A 215 9.06 3.63 -25.86
C LEU A 215 9.18 2.26 -25.20
N GLU A 216 10.37 1.93 -24.74
CA GLU A 216 10.59 0.70 -23.97
C GLU A 216 9.69 0.72 -22.72
N PRO A 217 8.83 -0.30 -22.50
CA PRO A 217 8.02 -0.34 -21.29
C PRO A 217 8.93 -0.32 -20.08
N ALA A 218 8.72 0.63 -19.18
CA ALA A 218 9.50 0.73 -17.95
C ALA A 218 9.47 -0.63 -17.23
N ALA A 219 10.58 -1.35 -17.25
CA ALA A 219 10.70 -2.64 -16.61
C ALA A 219 10.33 -2.48 -15.12
N PRO A 220 9.48 -3.34 -14.56
CA PRO A 220 9.14 -3.28 -13.15
C PRO A 220 10.43 -3.42 -12.36
N LYS A 221 10.75 -2.44 -11.51
CA LYS A 221 11.86 -2.53 -10.57
C LYS A 221 11.66 -3.81 -9.77
N GLN A 222 12.44 -4.84 -10.09
CA GLN A 222 12.45 -6.09 -9.36
C GLN A 222 12.70 -5.74 -7.89
N ALA A 223 11.77 -6.13 -7.02
CA ALA A 223 11.98 -6.06 -5.58
C ALA A 223 13.32 -6.75 -5.28
N ALA A 224 14.23 -6.01 -4.66
CA ALA A 224 15.54 -6.50 -4.30
C ALA A 224 15.38 -7.85 -3.59
N LYS A 225 16.03 -8.89 -4.13
CA LYS A 225 16.13 -10.21 -3.49
C LYS A 225 16.64 -9.99 -2.07
N VAL A 226 15.78 -10.23 -1.10
CA VAL A 226 16.19 -10.42 0.30
C VAL A 226 17.17 -11.59 0.29
N GLY A 227 18.41 -11.29 0.67
CA GLY A 227 19.52 -12.23 0.64
C GLY A 227 19.18 -13.51 1.39
N SER A 228 19.34 -14.62 0.71
CA SER A 228 19.39 -15.95 1.29
C SER A 228 20.62 -16.03 2.21
N ASN A 229 20.36 -16.08 3.50
CA ASN A 229 21.36 -16.35 4.52
C ASN A 229 21.86 -17.79 4.36
N PRO A 230 23.17 -18.06 4.22
CA PRO A 230 23.66 -19.44 4.15
C PRO A 230 23.58 -20.07 5.54
N SER A 231 22.94 -21.22 5.62
CA SER A 231 22.92 -22.09 6.81
C SER A 231 24.35 -22.47 7.25
N PRO A 232 24.66 -22.50 8.55
CA PRO A 232 25.93 -23.00 9.00
C PRO A 232 26.01 -24.52 8.85
N THR A 233 26.98 -24.97 8.09
CA THR A 233 27.42 -26.37 8.00
C THR A 233 27.86 -26.86 9.38
N ALA A 234 27.18 -27.85 9.89
CA ALA A 234 27.65 -28.65 11.04
C ALA A 234 28.85 -29.49 10.59
N THR A 235 30.00 -29.25 11.21
CA THR A 235 31.16 -30.14 11.12
C THR A 235 31.13 -31.08 12.31
N LYS A 236 31.33 -32.31 12.00
CA LYS A 236 31.42 -33.50 12.87
C LYS A 236 32.70 -33.43 13.73
#